data_4388e2e3e7514ac2a7a91d2b81a784f8
#
_entry.id   4388e2e3e7514ac2a7a91d2b81a784f8
#
_cell.length_a   1.000
_cell.length_b   1.000
_cell.length_c   1.000
_cell.angle_alpha   90.00
_cell.angle_beta   90.00
_cell.angle_gamma   90.00
#
_symmetry.space_group_name_H-M   'P 1'
#
loop_
_entity.id
_entity.type
_entity.pdbx_description
1 polymer ?
#
loop_
_entity_poly.entity_id
_entity_poly.type
_entity_poly.pdbx_seq_one_letter_code
_entity_poly.pdbx_strand_id
1 'polypeptide(L)'
;YMTSSSFQCFPGLQILHSTDLVNWEIIGAALLDDYPVLPEYQGTELDWRKKVQHGNYVWAPSIRYHDGWFYIYCGDPDQGLFMTKTQDPRGPWEPITWVMKGKGLIDCCPLWDEDGKAYLSHGCAGSRAGIKSVLFVAPMSPDGTKVIGPSRIVYDGHENQPTIEGTKFYKRNGYYYIMSPAGGVKYGWQVELRSKNPYGPYEEYVGMAQGKNKKVNGPHQGAWVDTQNGEDWFLHFQDKHAYGRVVHLQPAKWVNDWLVIGDDKDGDGCGDPVQQWKKPNLPSSGNFQPKESDDFSSVDLGLQWQWNGPYSQYWYFCDAKNSKLRLYGVQQAEDV
;
A
#
# COMPACT_ATOMS: atom_id res chain seq x y z
N TYR A 1 -4.48 -11.41 0.55
CA TYR A 1 -5.16 -10.12 0.34
C TYR A 1 -4.14 -9.05 0.01
N MET A 2 -4.53 -8.11 -0.85
CA MET A 2 -3.71 -6.98 -1.25
C MET A 2 -4.57 -5.72 -1.31
N THR A 3 -3.99 -4.58 -0.97
CA THR A 3 -4.55 -3.26 -1.20
C THR A 3 -3.45 -2.32 -1.67
N SER A 4 -3.82 -1.25 -2.35
CA SER A 4 -2.88 -0.28 -2.89
C SER A 4 -3.37 1.15 -2.69
N SER A 5 -2.48 2.11 -2.91
CA SER A 5 -2.85 3.53 -2.92
C SER A 5 -3.91 3.79 -3.99
N SER A 6 -4.92 4.54 -3.63
CA SER A 6 -5.98 4.98 -4.55
C SER A 6 -5.94 6.50 -4.79
N PHE A 7 -5.08 7.21 -4.07
CA PHE A 7 -4.99 8.68 -4.11
C PHE A 7 -6.36 9.32 -3.92
N GLN A 8 -6.78 10.15 -4.88
CA GLN A 8 -8.11 10.78 -4.88
C GLN A 8 -9.23 9.90 -5.39
N CYS A 9 -8.94 8.69 -5.90
CA CYS A 9 -9.96 7.84 -6.51
C CYS A 9 -10.80 7.11 -5.46
N PHE A 10 -12.13 7.18 -5.61
CA PHE A 10 -13.12 6.55 -4.71
C PHE A 10 -14.12 5.69 -5.49
N PRO A 11 -14.60 4.56 -4.92
CA PRO A 11 -14.19 3.93 -3.65
C PRO A 11 -12.69 3.67 -3.58
N GLY A 12 -12.06 4.01 -2.45
CA GLY A 12 -10.62 3.91 -2.25
C GLY A 12 -10.19 2.65 -1.52
N LEU A 13 -8.90 2.34 -1.55
CA LEU A 13 -8.32 1.14 -0.93
C LEU A 13 -9.05 -0.13 -1.39
N GLN A 14 -9.09 -0.37 -2.70
CA GLN A 14 -9.67 -1.60 -3.25
C GLN A 14 -8.97 -2.82 -2.65
N ILE A 15 -9.76 -3.82 -2.31
CA ILE A 15 -9.29 -5.08 -1.73
C ILE A 15 -9.26 -6.14 -2.80
N LEU A 16 -8.09 -6.69 -3.04
CA LEU A 16 -7.87 -7.82 -3.93
C LEU A 16 -7.61 -9.09 -3.12
N HIS A 17 -8.12 -10.20 -3.62
CA HIS A 17 -7.93 -11.52 -3.06
C HIS A 17 -7.29 -12.45 -4.09
N SER A 18 -6.39 -13.31 -3.62
CA SER A 18 -5.79 -14.39 -4.39
C SER A 18 -5.54 -15.60 -3.51
N THR A 19 -5.66 -16.79 -4.06
CA THR A 19 -5.27 -18.04 -3.43
C THR A 19 -3.95 -18.59 -3.93
N ASP A 20 -3.39 -17.98 -5.00
CA ASP A 20 -2.17 -18.47 -5.67
C ASP A 20 -1.12 -17.38 -5.94
N LEU A 21 -1.35 -16.13 -5.50
CA LEU A 21 -0.52 -14.94 -5.71
C LEU A 21 -0.38 -14.50 -7.19
N VAL A 22 -1.04 -15.19 -8.12
CA VAL A 22 -0.97 -14.94 -9.57
C VAL A 22 -2.28 -14.42 -10.12
N ASN A 23 -3.38 -15.03 -9.70
CA ASN A 23 -4.73 -14.68 -10.13
C ASN A 23 -5.42 -13.89 -9.01
N TRP A 24 -5.87 -12.69 -9.33
CA TRP A 24 -6.42 -11.74 -8.37
C TRP A 24 -7.82 -11.30 -8.76
N GLU A 25 -8.70 -11.20 -7.80
CA GLU A 25 -10.05 -10.65 -7.94
C GLU A 25 -10.25 -9.44 -7.02
N ILE A 26 -11.02 -8.44 -7.46
CA ILE A 26 -11.44 -7.33 -6.60
C ILE A 26 -12.66 -7.81 -5.82
N ILE A 27 -12.57 -7.80 -4.50
CA ILE A 27 -13.62 -8.30 -3.61
C ILE A 27 -14.32 -7.22 -2.79
N GLY A 28 -13.82 -5.99 -2.79
CA GLY A 28 -14.36 -4.87 -2.03
C GLY A 28 -13.49 -3.63 -2.11
N ALA A 29 -13.86 -2.64 -1.33
CA ALA A 29 -13.09 -1.42 -1.08
C ALA A 29 -13.26 -1.02 0.40
N ALA A 30 -12.19 -0.53 1.01
CA ALA A 30 -12.21 -0.15 2.42
C ALA A 30 -12.63 1.29 2.68
N LEU A 31 -12.55 2.17 1.67
CA LEU A 31 -12.98 3.56 1.77
C LEU A 31 -14.08 3.81 0.74
N LEU A 32 -15.25 4.17 1.24
CA LEU A 32 -16.40 4.54 0.43
C LEU A 32 -16.42 6.07 0.21
N ASP A 33 -17.60 6.69 0.27
CA ASP A 33 -17.84 8.11 0.00
C ASP A 33 -17.71 9.02 1.23
N ASP A 34 -17.48 8.47 2.41
CA ASP A 34 -17.42 9.16 3.70
C ASP A 34 -16.00 9.56 4.14
N TYR A 35 -15.02 9.47 3.26
CA TYR A 35 -13.64 9.83 3.58
C TYR A 35 -13.54 11.32 3.93
N PRO A 36 -12.92 11.68 5.09
CA PRO A 36 -12.86 13.06 5.56
C PRO A 36 -11.83 13.89 4.76
N VAL A 37 -12.26 14.41 3.66
CA VAL A 37 -11.46 15.32 2.82
C VAL A 37 -11.30 16.67 3.53
N LEU A 38 -10.11 17.28 3.46
CA LEU A 38 -9.88 18.62 4.00
C LEU A 38 -10.83 19.63 3.36
N PRO A 39 -11.36 20.62 4.14
CA PRO A 39 -12.35 21.58 3.64
C PRO A 39 -11.91 22.34 2.37
N GLU A 40 -10.62 22.61 2.23
CA GLU A 40 -10.06 23.27 1.05
C GLU A 40 -10.11 22.43 -0.22
N TYR A 41 -10.29 21.10 -0.08
CA TYR A 41 -10.38 20.14 -1.19
C TYR A 41 -11.79 19.56 -1.36
N GLN A 42 -12.71 19.92 -0.49
CA GLN A 42 -14.12 19.54 -0.67
C GLN A 42 -14.73 20.32 -1.80
N GLY A 43 -14.71 19.75 -3.00
CA GLY A 43 -15.63 20.16 -4.05
C GLY A 43 -17.03 19.71 -3.64
N THR A 44 -17.83 20.58 -3.07
CA THR A 44 -19.23 20.30 -2.85
C THR A 44 -19.98 20.48 -4.17
N GLU A 45 -21.15 19.86 -4.30
CA GLU A 45 -22.07 20.05 -5.45
C GLU A 45 -22.32 21.52 -5.80
N LEU A 46 -22.09 22.42 -4.86
CA LEU A 46 -22.34 23.85 -4.97
C LEU A 46 -21.08 24.70 -5.12
N ASP A 47 -19.88 24.16 -4.87
CA ASP A 47 -18.64 24.93 -4.98
C ASP A 47 -17.60 24.27 -5.89
N TRP A 48 -17.89 24.32 -7.18
CA TRP A 48 -17.02 23.88 -8.26
C TRP A 48 -15.64 24.56 -8.30
N ARG A 49 -15.42 25.64 -7.52
CA ARG A 49 -14.14 26.34 -7.40
C ARG A 49 -13.16 25.63 -6.49
N LYS A 50 -13.63 24.69 -5.69
CA LYS A 50 -12.75 23.86 -4.87
C LYS A 50 -12.20 22.70 -5.70
N LYS A 51 -10.89 22.69 -5.88
CA LYS A 51 -10.20 21.74 -6.76
C LYS A 51 -10.05 20.38 -6.10
N VAL A 52 -10.31 19.31 -6.87
CA VAL A 52 -9.81 17.99 -6.55
C VAL A 52 -8.30 17.98 -6.67
N GLN A 53 -7.60 17.57 -5.63
CA GLN A 53 -6.15 17.52 -5.65
C GLN A 53 -5.70 16.14 -6.15
N HIS A 54 -5.26 16.10 -7.40
CA HIS A 54 -4.68 14.87 -7.98
C HIS A 54 -3.45 14.42 -7.21
N GLY A 55 -3.37 13.11 -6.94
CA GLY A 55 -2.25 12.51 -6.23
C GLY A 55 -2.22 12.76 -4.71
N ASN A 56 -3.28 13.31 -4.13
CA ASN A 56 -3.43 13.48 -2.68
C ASN A 56 -4.26 12.35 -2.05
N TYR A 57 -4.62 12.49 -0.79
CA TYR A 57 -5.45 11.65 0.07
C TYR A 57 -4.81 10.29 0.41
N VAL A 58 -5.17 9.23 -0.29
CA VAL A 58 -4.87 7.83 0.09
C VAL A 58 -3.57 7.37 -0.55
N TRP A 59 -2.45 7.54 0.18
CA TRP A 59 -1.14 7.10 -0.28
C TRP A 59 -0.90 5.61 0.05
N ALA A 60 0.34 5.20 0.29
CA ALA A 60 0.68 3.79 0.39
C ALA A 60 0.15 3.12 1.66
N PRO A 61 -0.72 2.10 1.53
CA PRO A 61 -1.26 1.35 2.65
C PRO A 61 -0.38 0.17 3.06
N SER A 62 -0.67 -0.35 4.26
CA SER A 62 -0.28 -1.69 4.70
C SER A 62 -1.49 -2.44 5.19
N ILE A 63 -1.68 -3.69 4.75
CA ILE A 63 -2.72 -4.58 5.26
C ILE A 63 -2.09 -5.61 6.19
N ARG A 64 -2.73 -5.87 7.34
CA ARG A 64 -2.30 -6.89 8.31
C ARG A 64 -3.51 -7.62 8.89
N TYR A 65 -3.30 -8.88 9.23
CA TYR A 65 -4.27 -9.66 10.00
C TYR A 65 -3.72 -9.85 11.41
N HIS A 66 -4.54 -9.53 12.39
CA HIS A 66 -4.19 -9.70 13.80
C HIS A 66 -5.46 -9.96 14.62
N ASP A 67 -5.43 -10.99 15.46
CA ASP A 67 -6.46 -11.35 16.42
C ASP A 67 -7.90 -11.32 15.85
N GLY A 68 -8.10 -11.99 14.71
CA GLY A 68 -9.42 -12.12 14.06
C GLY A 68 -9.83 -10.94 13.19
N TRP A 69 -9.00 -9.90 13.07
CA TRP A 69 -9.29 -8.70 12.31
C TRP A 69 -8.28 -8.44 11.19
N PHE A 70 -8.78 -7.96 10.07
CA PHE A 70 -7.97 -7.31 9.03
C PHE A 70 -7.86 -5.82 9.36
N TYR A 71 -6.65 -5.30 9.33
CA TYR A 71 -6.34 -3.90 9.55
C TYR A 71 -5.71 -3.33 8.29
N ILE A 72 -6.11 -2.14 7.88
CA ILE A 72 -5.40 -1.34 6.90
C ILE A 72 -4.92 -0.06 7.57
N TYR A 73 -3.62 0.20 7.49
CA TYR A 73 -3.02 1.46 7.89
C TYR A 73 -2.58 2.20 6.65
N CYS A 74 -2.84 3.51 6.60
CA CYS A 74 -2.54 4.33 5.44
C CYS A 74 -2.14 5.74 5.86
N GLY A 75 -1.34 6.40 5.04
CA GLY A 75 -1.00 7.82 5.18
C GLY A 75 -1.82 8.68 4.22
N ASP A 76 -2.42 9.74 4.77
CA ASP A 76 -2.80 10.94 4.05
C ASP A 76 -1.71 11.98 4.33
N PRO A 77 -0.92 12.40 3.32
CA PRO A 77 0.24 13.26 3.55
C PRO A 77 -0.11 14.65 4.08
N ASP A 78 -1.35 15.06 3.98
CA ASP A 78 -1.82 16.38 4.43
C ASP A 78 -2.51 16.32 5.81
N GLN A 79 -2.99 15.13 6.24
CA GLN A 79 -3.75 14.97 7.49
C GLN A 79 -3.05 14.09 8.53
N GLY A 80 -2.39 12.99 8.10
CA GLY A 80 -1.69 12.07 8.99
C GLY A 80 -1.92 10.60 8.67
N LEU A 81 -1.67 9.73 9.66
CA LEU A 81 -1.83 8.29 9.55
C LEU A 81 -3.18 7.87 10.10
N PHE A 82 -3.91 7.09 9.33
CA PHE A 82 -5.20 6.51 9.72
C PHE A 82 -5.21 4.99 9.61
N MET A 83 -6.17 4.37 10.23
CA MET A 83 -6.46 2.95 10.09
C MET A 83 -7.96 2.72 9.91
N THR A 84 -8.29 1.61 9.30
CA THR A 84 -9.61 0.99 9.32
C THR A 84 -9.45 -0.51 9.51
N LYS A 85 -10.50 -1.20 9.96
CA LYS A 85 -10.46 -2.64 10.19
C LYS A 85 -11.79 -3.31 9.89
N THR A 86 -11.75 -4.61 9.68
CA THR A 86 -12.94 -5.46 9.50
C THR A 86 -12.62 -6.91 9.87
N GLN A 87 -13.64 -7.71 10.13
CA GLN A 87 -13.51 -9.16 10.27
C GLN A 87 -13.68 -9.90 8.93
N ASP A 88 -14.41 -9.32 7.97
CA ASP A 88 -14.51 -9.83 6.58
C ASP A 88 -13.86 -8.83 5.61
N PRO A 89 -12.82 -9.21 4.87
CA PRO A 89 -12.15 -8.29 3.94
C PRO A 89 -13.04 -7.81 2.77
N ARG A 90 -14.20 -8.43 2.55
CA ARG A 90 -15.21 -7.92 1.61
C ARG A 90 -15.93 -6.69 2.16
N GLY A 91 -15.86 -6.48 3.47
CA GLY A 91 -16.53 -5.41 4.20
C GLY A 91 -17.80 -5.88 4.95
N PRO A 92 -18.50 -4.97 5.61
CA PRO A 92 -18.14 -3.55 5.68
C PRO A 92 -16.88 -3.32 6.50
N TRP A 93 -16.11 -2.30 6.14
CA TRP A 93 -14.99 -1.80 6.90
C TRP A 93 -15.47 -0.74 7.91
N GLU A 94 -14.87 -0.71 9.09
CA GLU A 94 -15.18 0.31 10.08
C GLU A 94 -14.79 1.71 9.59
N PRO A 95 -15.44 2.78 10.05
CA PRO A 95 -14.99 4.15 9.78
C PRO A 95 -13.53 4.34 10.15
N ILE A 96 -12.82 5.20 9.41
CA ILE A 96 -11.40 5.44 9.67
C ILE A 96 -11.16 6.03 11.06
N THR A 97 -10.07 5.60 11.66
CA THR A 97 -9.54 6.15 12.92
C THR A 97 -8.18 6.78 12.65
N TRP A 98 -8.01 8.04 13.02
CA TRP A 98 -6.71 8.70 12.94
C TRP A 98 -5.78 8.21 14.04
N VAL A 99 -4.76 7.47 13.65
CA VAL A 99 -3.77 6.88 14.58
C VAL A 99 -2.74 7.91 15.01
N MET A 100 -2.38 8.81 14.10
CA MET A 100 -1.42 9.89 14.33
C MET A 100 -1.70 11.06 13.37
N LYS A 101 -1.99 12.23 13.89
CA LYS A 101 -2.20 13.46 13.09
C LYS A 101 -0.88 14.14 12.78
N GLY A 102 -0.75 14.71 11.59
CA GLY A 102 0.43 15.50 11.19
C GLY A 102 0.69 15.48 9.69
N LYS A 103 1.19 16.59 9.16
CA LYS A 103 1.56 16.69 7.74
C LYS A 103 2.83 15.92 7.43
N GLY A 104 2.84 15.27 6.29
CA GLY A 104 4.00 14.56 5.76
C GLY A 104 4.23 13.17 6.32
N LEU A 105 3.36 12.66 7.18
CA LEU A 105 3.42 11.29 7.68
C LEU A 105 2.88 10.34 6.59
N ILE A 106 3.69 9.34 6.21
CA ILE A 106 3.37 8.42 5.12
C ILE A 106 3.81 6.98 5.40
N ASP A 107 3.29 6.03 4.62
CA ASP A 107 3.83 4.68 4.45
C ASP A 107 3.90 3.87 5.75
N CYS A 108 2.86 3.92 6.56
CA CYS A 108 2.88 3.30 7.87
C CYS A 108 2.57 1.79 7.83
N CYS A 109 3.19 1.07 8.75
CA CYS A 109 2.98 -0.36 8.92
C CYS A 109 2.98 -0.76 10.39
N PRO A 110 1.91 -1.39 10.90
CA PRO A 110 1.85 -1.86 12.27
C PRO A 110 2.60 -3.19 12.44
N LEU A 111 3.08 -3.40 13.66
CA LEU A 111 3.58 -4.68 14.16
C LEU A 111 3.03 -4.90 15.56
N TRP A 112 2.33 -6.00 15.78
CA TRP A 112 2.00 -6.53 17.10
C TRP A 112 3.05 -7.55 17.49
N ASP A 113 3.64 -7.36 18.65
CA ASP A 113 4.69 -8.23 19.17
C ASP A 113 4.12 -9.31 20.12
N GLU A 114 4.84 -10.38 20.28
CA GLU A 114 4.49 -11.51 21.14
C GLU A 114 4.41 -11.15 22.62
N ASP A 115 5.09 -10.06 23.03
CA ASP A 115 5.05 -9.53 24.41
C ASP A 115 3.82 -8.64 24.68
N GLY A 116 2.87 -8.57 23.74
CA GLY A 116 1.65 -7.78 23.85
C GLY A 116 1.82 -6.29 23.54
N LYS A 117 3.03 -5.86 23.16
CA LYS A 117 3.25 -4.49 22.70
C LYS A 117 2.97 -4.38 21.21
N ALA A 118 2.68 -3.16 20.78
CA ALA A 118 2.50 -2.86 19.37
C ALA A 118 3.33 -1.64 18.97
N TYR A 119 3.75 -1.63 17.71
CA TYR A 119 4.60 -0.61 17.14
C TYR A 119 4.08 -0.18 15.77
N LEU A 120 4.35 1.06 15.38
CA LEU A 120 4.03 1.60 14.07
C LEU A 120 5.29 2.15 13.43
N SER A 121 5.73 1.57 12.31
CA SER A 121 6.77 2.17 11.48
C SER A 121 6.14 3.15 10.50
N HIS A 122 6.86 4.22 10.13
CA HIS A 122 6.43 5.16 9.09
C HIS A 122 7.60 5.94 8.49
N GLY A 123 7.36 6.56 7.35
CA GLY A 123 8.26 7.50 6.70
C GLY A 123 7.73 8.93 6.74
N CYS A 124 8.41 9.81 5.99
CA CYS A 124 8.04 11.20 5.80
C CYS A 124 8.12 11.61 4.33
N ALA A 125 7.12 12.35 3.88
CA ALA A 125 7.09 12.99 2.56
C ALA A 125 7.78 14.37 2.61
N GLY A 126 8.91 14.52 1.93
CA GLY A 126 9.65 15.78 1.89
C GLY A 126 8.82 16.96 1.40
N SER A 127 7.87 16.73 0.49
CA SER A 127 6.97 17.77 -0.03
C SER A 127 6.00 18.34 1.00
N ARG A 128 5.81 17.70 2.16
CA ARG A 128 4.90 18.11 3.24
C ARG A 128 5.62 18.34 4.56
N ALA A 129 6.54 17.43 4.94
CA ALA A 129 7.29 17.49 6.19
C ALA A 129 8.59 18.31 6.11
N GLY A 130 9.06 18.64 4.89
CA GLY A 130 10.36 19.27 4.69
C GLY A 130 11.57 18.32 4.88
N ILE A 131 11.30 17.07 5.29
CA ILE A 131 12.31 16.00 5.46
C ILE A 131 11.85 14.73 4.77
N LYS A 132 12.77 13.96 4.21
CA LYS A 132 12.58 12.65 3.61
C LYS A 132 13.77 11.75 3.92
N SER A 133 13.77 10.53 3.41
CA SER A 133 14.89 9.56 3.58
C SER A 133 15.15 9.17 5.03
N VAL A 134 14.18 9.31 5.92
CA VAL A 134 14.25 8.91 7.33
C VAL A 134 13.07 8.02 7.67
N LEU A 135 13.33 6.97 8.45
CA LEU A 135 12.31 6.06 8.93
C LEU A 135 12.16 6.16 10.45
N PHE A 136 10.94 5.98 10.87
CA PHE A 136 10.53 6.12 12.26
C PHE A 136 9.85 4.86 12.77
N VAL A 137 9.93 4.65 14.08
CA VAL A 137 9.09 3.71 14.84
C VAL A 137 8.50 4.43 16.03
N ALA A 138 7.20 4.28 16.22
CA ALA A 138 6.45 4.78 17.36
C ALA A 138 5.82 3.62 18.15
N PRO A 139 5.68 3.74 19.49
CA PRO A 139 4.86 2.80 20.25
C PRO A 139 3.39 3.02 19.93
N MET A 140 2.66 1.93 19.71
CA MET A 140 1.24 1.94 19.40
C MET A 140 0.44 1.24 20.51
N SER A 141 -0.80 1.64 20.71
CA SER A 141 -1.70 0.93 21.61
C SER A 141 -1.94 -0.50 21.13
N PRO A 142 -2.09 -1.50 22.04
CA PRO A 142 -2.29 -2.89 21.63
C PRO A 142 -3.51 -3.13 20.74
N ASP A 143 -4.56 -2.30 20.87
CA ASP A 143 -5.74 -2.33 20.02
C ASP A 143 -5.52 -1.72 18.61
N GLY A 144 -4.32 -1.17 18.35
CA GLY A 144 -3.94 -0.60 17.07
C GLY A 144 -4.52 0.77 16.74
N THR A 145 -5.27 1.40 17.66
CA THR A 145 -6.07 2.60 17.32
C THR A 145 -5.31 3.91 17.43
N LYS A 146 -4.17 3.94 18.11
CA LYS A 146 -3.42 5.19 18.33
C LYS A 146 -1.94 4.97 18.63
N VAL A 147 -1.12 5.92 18.25
CA VAL A 147 0.26 6.07 18.74
C VAL A 147 0.20 6.59 20.19
N ILE A 148 0.97 5.95 21.08
CA ILE A 148 0.94 6.24 22.54
C ILE A 148 2.23 6.86 23.09
N GLY A 149 3.16 7.21 22.20
CA GLY A 149 4.42 7.87 22.58
C GLY A 149 5.12 8.46 21.36
N PRO A 150 6.29 9.09 21.54
CA PRO A 150 6.98 9.77 20.45
C PRO A 150 7.50 8.80 19.39
N SER A 151 7.38 9.20 18.11
CA SER A 151 8.12 8.57 17.02
C SER A 151 9.62 8.83 17.17
N ARG A 152 10.42 7.77 17.02
CA ARG A 152 11.87 7.83 17.06
C ARG A 152 12.42 7.58 15.67
N ILE A 153 13.38 8.38 15.22
CA ILE A 153 14.17 8.05 14.02
C ILE A 153 14.94 6.77 14.33
N VAL A 154 14.74 5.76 13.51
CA VAL A 154 15.42 4.46 13.63
C VAL A 154 16.42 4.22 12.52
N TYR A 155 16.27 4.96 11.41
CA TYR A 155 17.20 4.90 10.29
C TYR A 155 17.23 6.24 9.54
N ASP A 156 18.44 6.69 9.22
CA ASP A 156 18.71 7.86 8.38
C ASP A 156 19.40 7.40 7.09
N GLY A 157 18.67 7.48 5.98
CA GLY A 157 19.12 7.00 4.67
C GLY A 157 19.67 8.10 3.76
N HIS A 158 19.91 9.31 4.25
CA HIS A 158 20.35 10.42 3.38
C HIS A 158 21.64 10.11 2.62
N GLU A 159 22.59 9.40 3.23
CA GLU A 159 23.86 9.07 2.60
C GLU A 159 23.78 7.80 1.75
N ASN A 160 23.27 6.70 2.32
CA ASN A 160 23.35 5.37 1.71
C ASN A 160 22.08 4.96 0.94
N GLN A 161 20.91 5.35 1.43
CA GLN A 161 19.61 4.91 0.93
C GLN A 161 18.70 6.11 0.65
N PRO A 162 19.08 6.99 -0.29
CA PRO A 162 18.31 8.21 -0.56
C PRO A 162 16.87 7.87 -0.96
N THR A 163 15.92 8.67 -0.46
CA THR A 163 14.48 8.49 -0.67
C THR A 163 13.98 7.15 -0.14
N ILE A 164 14.58 6.63 0.95
CA ILE A 164 14.03 5.46 1.64
C ILE A 164 12.67 5.83 2.26
N GLU A 165 11.66 4.99 2.02
CA GLU A 165 10.28 5.18 2.44
C GLU A 165 9.54 3.83 2.42
N GLY A 166 8.21 3.76 2.40
CA GLY A 166 7.49 2.52 2.09
C GLY A 166 7.62 1.42 3.12
N THR A 167 7.67 1.75 4.41
CA THR A 167 7.97 0.77 5.47
C THR A 167 7.02 -0.40 5.50
N LYS A 168 7.56 -1.62 5.62
CA LYS A 168 6.81 -2.83 6.01
C LYS A 168 7.54 -3.47 7.18
N PHE A 169 6.84 -3.57 8.30
CA PHE A 169 7.42 -3.97 9.59
C PHE A 169 7.07 -5.41 9.91
N TYR A 170 8.10 -6.22 10.18
CA TYR A 170 7.97 -7.66 10.47
C TYR A 170 8.82 -8.06 11.67
N LYS A 171 8.51 -9.23 12.24
CA LYS A 171 9.33 -9.93 13.22
C LYS A 171 9.55 -11.36 12.77
N ARG A 172 10.80 -11.82 12.75
CA ARG A 172 11.19 -13.18 12.38
C ARG A 172 12.49 -13.58 13.07
N ASN A 173 12.54 -14.79 13.60
CA ASN A 173 13.73 -15.35 14.27
C ASN A 173 14.32 -14.43 15.35
N GLY A 174 13.45 -13.71 16.09
CA GLY A 174 13.86 -12.77 17.12
C GLY A 174 14.53 -11.49 16.61
N TYR A 175 14.41 -11.18 15.29
CA TYR A 175 14.78 -9.91 14.70
C TYR A 175 13.53 -9.13 14.29
N TYR A 176 13.62 -7.83 14.39
CA TYR A 176 12.70 -6.87 13.78
C TYR A 176 13.26 -6.47 12.43
N TYR A 177 12.39 -6.48 11.41
CA TYR A 177 12.73 -6.09 10.05
C TYR A 177 11.88 -4.92 9.62
N ILE A 178 12.51 -3.87 9.06
CA ILE A 178 11.83 -2.86 8.30
C ILE A 178 12.27 -3.03 6.84
N MET A 179 11.35 -3.50 6.00
CA MET A 179 11.58 -3.62 4.56
C MET A 179 11.09 -2.37 3.89
N SER A 180 11.98 -1.68 3.17
CA SER A 180 11.70 -0.36 2.61
C SER A 180 12.37 -0.18 1.27
N PRO A 181 11.69 0.36 0.23
CA PRO A 181 12.36 0.76 -1.00
C PRO A 181 13.18 2.04 -0.77
N ALA A 182 14.25 2.18 -1.54
CA ALA A 182 15.04 3.41 -1.67
C ALA A 182 15.19 3.80 -3.14
N GLY A 183 15.83 4.91 -3.46
CA GLY A 183 16.08 5.38 -4.84
C GLY A 183 14.90 6.06 -5.52
N GLY A 184 13.73 6.10 -4.88
CA GLY A 184 12.49 6.71 -5.40
C GLY A 184 11.71 5.83 -6.35
N VAL A 185 10.48 6.24 -6.64
CA VAL A 185 9.45 5.45 -7.34
C VAL A 185 9.90 4.92 -8.71
N LYS A 186 10.71 5.68 -9.44
CA LYS A 186 11.13 5.33 -10.82
C LYS A 186 12.37 4.44 -10.87
N TYR A 187 13.28 4.58 -9.91
CA TYR A 187 14.62 3.96 -9.95
C TYR A 187 14.94 3.22 -8.66
N GLY A 188 13.91 2.70 -7.98
CA GLY A 188 14.05 2.09 -6.67
C GLY A 188 14.80 0.76 -6.66
N TRP A 189 15.21 0.39 -5.45
CA TRP A 189 15.70 -0.93 -5.06
C TRP A 189 15.13 -1.25 -3.69
N GLN A 190 15.19 -2.52 -3.26
CA GLN A 190 14.63 -2.95 -1.99
C GLN A 190 15.71 -3.06 -0.91
N VAL A 191 15.52 -2.33 0.16
CA VAL A 191 16.37 -2.34 1.36
C VAL A 191 15.66 -3.10 2.47
N GLU A 192 16.45 -3.82 3.25
CA GLU A 192 16.06 -4.47 4.49
C GLU A 192 16.88 -3.91 5.64
N LEU A 193 16.21 -3.54 6.69
CA LEU A 193 16.81 -3.11 7.94
C LEU A 193 16.50 -4.15 9.00
N ARG A 194 17.50 -4.64 9.74
CA ARG A 194 17.37 -5.70 10.73
C ARG A 194 17.91 -5.28 12.09
N SER A 195 17.18 -5.57 13.16
CA SER A 195 17.63 -5.27 14.54
C SER A 195 17.06 -6.27 15.54
N LYS A 196 17.72 -6.43 16.69
CA LYS A 196 17.18 -7.16 17.86
C LYS A 196 16.23 -6.29 18.71
N ASN A 197 16.10 -5.01 18.41
CA ASN A 197 15.25 -4.08 19.14
C ASN A 197 14.39 -3.29 18.13
N PRO A 198 13.07 -3.08 18.37
CA PRO A 198 12.21 -2.36 17.45
C PRO A 198 12.66 -0.90 17.17
N TYR A 199 13.46 -0.35 18.05
CA TYR A 199 14.03 1.00 17.90
C TYR A 199 15.49 1.01 17.43
N GLY A 200 16.02 -0.13 16.99
CA GLY A 200 17.38 -0.24 16.50
C GLY A 200 18.45 -0.39 17.60
N PRO A 201 19.74 -0.22 17.26
CA PRO A 201 20.23 0.12 15.92
C PRO A 201 19.93 -0.94 14.87
N TYR A 202 19.71 -0.51 13.63
CA TYR A 202 19.45 -1.40 12.51
C TYR A 202 20.70 -1.60 11.64
N GLU A 203 20.94 -2.85 11.25
CA GLU A 203 21.86 -3.23 10.17
C GLU A 203 21.12 -3.10 8.84
N GLU A 204 21.79 -2.66 7.78
CA GLU A 204 21.19 -2.51 6.46
C GLU A 204 21.65 -3.58 5.47
N TYR A 205 20.79 -3.94 4.53
CA TYR A 205 21.07 -4.87 3.46
C TYR A 205 20.20 -4.54 2.23
N VAL A 206 20.74 -4.75 1.04
CA VAL A 206 19.97 -4.60 -0.20
C VAL A 206 19.55 -6.00 -0.68
N GLY A 207 18.29 -6.37 -0.49
CA GLY A 207 17.77 -7.69 -0.85
C GLY A 207 17.39 -7.83 -2.32
N MET A 208 17.10 -6.71 -3.01
CA MET A 208 16.83 -6.69 -4.45
C MET A 208 17.37 -5.44 -5.09
N ALA A 209 18.15 -5.62 -6.15
CA ALA A 209 18.75 -4.56 -6.94
C ALA A 209 17.71 -3.78 -7.76
N GLN A 210 18.10 -2.61 -8.28
CA GLN A 210 17.28 -1.81 -9.17
C GLN A 210 16.85 -2.55 -10.46
N GLY A 211 17.61 -3.53 -10.91
CA GLY A 211 17.35 -4.21 -12.17
C GLY A 211 17.63 -3.34 -13.41
N LYS A 212 18.66 -2.53 -13.37
CA LYS A 212 19.08 -1.66 -14.48
C LYS A 212 19.21 -2.47 -15.77
N ASN A 213 18.63 -1.97 -16.86
CA ASN A 213 18.54 -2.64 -18.17
C ASN A 213 17.64 -3.89 -18.22
N LYS A 214 16.89 -4.20 -17.18
CA LYS A 214 15.86 -5.25 -17.20
C LYS A 214 14.51 -4.66 -17.62
N LYS A 215 13.60 -5.52 -18.11
CA LYS A 215 12.20 -5.13 -18.40
C LYS A 215 11.41 -4.84 -17.14
N VAL A 216 11.66 -5.62 -16.08
CA VAL A 216 11.21 -5.34 -14.72
C VAL A 216 12.37 -4.68 -14.00
N ASN A 217 12.16 -3.47 -13.53
CA ASN A 217 13.19 -2.67 -12.85
C ASN A 217 12.54 -1.65 -11.90
N GLY A 218 13.36 -0.94 -11.14
CA GLY A 218 12.93 0.09 -10.24
C GLY A 218 11.86 -0.37 -9.23
N PRO A 219 12.08 -1.50 -8.51
CA PRO A 219 11.10 -1.99 -7.54
C PRO A 219 10.83 -0.96 -6.45
N HIS A 220 9.56 -0.81 -6.09
CA HIS A 220 9.16 0.15 -5.08
C HIS A 220 7.92 -0.35 -4.33
N GLN A 221 7.75 0.06 -3.06
CA GLN A 221 6.59 -0.25 -2.21
C GLN A 221 6.24 -1.75 -2.23
N GLY A 222 7.12 -2.57 -1.66
CA GLY A 222 6.94 -4.01 -1.68
C GLY A 222 6.48 -4.60 -0.34
N ALA A 223 6.11 -5.88 -0.38
CA ALA A 223 5.78 -6.66 0.81
C ALA A 223 6.24 -8.12 0.65
N TRP A 224 6.89 -8.62 1.67
CA TRP A 224 7.16 -10.05 1.80
C TRP A 224 5.88 -10.80 2.19
N VAL A 225 5.70 -11.97 1.58
CA VAL A 225 4.60 -12.90 1.83
C VAL A 225 5.17 -14.31 1.91
N ASP A 226 4.87 -15.01 2.97
CA ASP A 226 5.10 -16.44 3.11
C ASP A 226 3.83 -17.22 2.73
N THR A 227 4.02 -18.41 2.18
CA THR A 227 2.92 -19.29 1.79
C THR A 227 2.78 -20.46 2.77
N GLN A 228 1.60 -21.12 2.76
CA GLN A 228 1.33 -22.30 3.57
C GLN A 228 2.28 -23.48 3.25
N ASN A 229 2.92 -23.45 2.08
CA ASN A 229 3.89 -24.46 1.64
C ASN A 229 5.35 -24.11 1.98
N GLY A 230 5.56 -23.02 2.74
CA GLY A 230 6.89 -22.56 3.15
C GLY A 230 7.71 -21.91 2.05
N GLU A 231 7.08 -21.43 0.99
CA GLU A 231 7.72 -20.60 -0.01
C GLU A 231 7.62 -19.13 0.39
N ASP A 232 8.68 -18.38 0.14
CA ASP A 232 8.74 -16.93 0.32
C ASP A 232 8.61 -16.21 -1.01
N TRP A 233 7.81 -15.16 -1.03
CA TRP A 233 7.55 -14.34 -2.20
C TRP A 233 7.58 -12.87 -1.83
N PHE A 234 7.81 -12.00 -2.82
CA PHE A 234 7.81 -10.56 -2.64
C PHE A 234 6.99 -9.88 -3.73
N LEU A 235 6.02 -9.06 -3.35
CA LEU A 235 5.28 -8.23 -4.28
C LEU A 235 5.86 -6.81 -4.25
N HIS A 236 6.02 -6.20 -5.41
CA HIS A 236 6.38 -4.79 -5.53
C HIS A 236 5.72 -4.21 -6.78
N PHE A 237 5.70 -2.89 -6.91
CA PHE A 237 5.31 -2.28 -8.16
C PHE A 237 6.52 -1.75 -8.96
N GLN A 238 6.29 -1.51 -10.23
CA GLN A 238 7.14 -0.75 -11.13
C GLN A 238 6.33 0.41 -11.70
N ASP A 239 6.86 1.62 -11.69
CA ASP A 239 6.25 2.78 -12.37
C ASP A 239 6.35 2.62 -13.90
N LYS A 240 5.21 2.57 -14.56
CA LYS A 240 5.04 2.41 -16.01
C LYS A 240 4.40 3.63 -16.67
N HIS A 241 4.62 4.80 -16.13
CA HIS A 241 4.09 6.06 -16.66
C HIS A 241 2.55 6.04 -16.78
N ALA A 242 2.02 6.20 -18.00
CA ALA A 242 0.57 6.20 -18.25
C ALA A 242 -0.15 4.88 -17.88
N TYR A 243 0.57 3.78 -17.75
CA TYR A 243 0.00 2.51 -17.28
C TYR A 243 -0.06 2.42 -15.76
N GLY A 244 0.44 3.42 -15.05
CA GLY A 244 0.45 3.47 -13.61
C GLY A 244 1.51 2.57 -12.97
N ARG A 245 1.24 2.12 -11.76
CA ARG A 245 2.13 1.33 -10.92
C ARG A 245 1.80 -0.16 -11.06
N VAL A 246 2.46 -0.82 -12.00
CA VAL A 246 2.21 -2.24 -12.31
C VAL A 246 2.85 -3.13 -11.26
N VAL A 247 2.06 -4.01 -10.64
CA VAL A 247 2.52 -4.95 -9.61
C VAL A 247 3.19 -6.16 -10.22
N HIS A 248 4.31 -6.56 -9.63
CA HIS A 248 5.09 -7.75 -9.97
C HIS A 248 5.24 -8.66 -8.76
N LEU A 249 5.30 -9.98 -9.01
CA LEU A 249 5.61 -11.01 -8.04
C LEU A 249 7.04 -11.52 -8.27
N GLN A 250 7.85 -11.52 -7.22
CA GLN A 250 9.23 -12.00 -7.25
C GLN A 250 9.40 -13.21 -6.36
N PRO A 251 10.23 -14.21 -6.76
CA PRO A 251 10.67 -15.23 -5.83
C PRO A 251 11.51 -14.60 -4.72
N ALA A 252 11.48 -15.19 -3.54
CA ALA A 252 12.31 -14.75 -2.43
C ALA A 252 12.79 -15.94 -1.60
N LYS A 253 13.92 -15.78 -0.93
CA LYS A 253 14.44 -16.79 0.00
C LYS A 253 15.22 -16.14 1.14
N TRP A 254 15.11 -16.70 2.33
CA TRP A 254 15.92 -16.27 3.47
C TRP A 254 17.30 -16.95 3.46
N VAL A 255 18.34 -16.13 3.52
CA VAL A 255 19.74 -16.55 3.58
C VAL A 255 20.41 -15.79 4.71
N ASN A 256 20.91 -16.48 5.74
CA ASN A 256 21.55 -15.87 6.90
C ASN A 256 20.70 -14.78 7.58
N ASP A 257 19.39 -15.01 7.67
CA ASP A 257 18.39 -14.06 8.18
C ASP A 257 18.31 -12.73 7.38
N TRP A 258 18.62 -12.76 6.07
CA TRP A 258 18.32 -11.72 5.10
C TRP A 258 17.44 -12.28 3.97
N LEU A 259 16.51 -11.49 3.47
CA LEU A 259 15.62 -11.90 2.38
C LEU A 259 16.24 -11.55 1.03
N VAL A 260 16.75 -12.52 0.32
CA VAL A 260 17.20 -12.35 -1.08
C VAL A 260 15.99 -12.41 -2.00
N ILE A 261 15.73 -11.35 -2.75
CA ILE A 261 14.50 -11.17 -3.55
C ILE A 261 14.87 -11.12 -5.04
N GLY A 262 14.17 -11.93 -5.85
CA GLY A 262 14.47 -12.06 -7.28
C GLY A 262 15.48 -13.17 -7.56
N ASP A 263 16.29 -13.01 -8.60
CA ASP A 263 17.26 -14.00 -9.09
C ASP A 263 18.69 -13.56 -8.76
N ASP A 264 19.30 -14.19 -7.79
CA ASP A 264 20.68 -13.98 -7.35
C ASP A 264 21.60 -14.96 -8.10
N LYS A 265 21.95 -14.61 -9.34
CA LYS A 265 22.75 -15.48 -10.23
C LYS A 265 24.24 -15.50 -9.91
N ASP A 266 24.76 -14.42 -9.43
CA ASP A 266 26.19 -14.25 -9.12
C ASP A 266 26.50 -14.62 -7.65
N GLY A 267 25.46 -14.81 -6.82
CA GLY A 267 25.61 -15.29 -5.46
C GLY A 267 26.11 -14.21 -4.48
N ASP A 268 25.95 -12.94 -4.85
CA ASP A 268 26.35 -11.81 -3.99
C ASP A 268 25.33 -11.52 -2.87
N GLY A 269 24.17 -12.18 -2.92
CA GLY A 269 23.07 -12.05 -1.97
C GLY A 269 22.03 -11.01 -2.36
N CYS A 270 22.25 -10.19 -3.38
CA CYS A 270 21.33 -9.18 -3.88
C CYS A 270 20.67 -9.68 -5.17
N GLY A 271 19.39 -10.02 -5.13
CA GLY A 271 18.70 -10.53 -6.33
C GLY A 271 18.34 -9.43 -7.34
N ASP A 272 18.28 -9.81 -8.60
CA ASP A 272 17.73 -8.99 -9.69
C ASP A 272 16.24 -9.26 -9.88
N PRO A 273 15.39 -8.25 -10.16
CA PRO A 273 13.99 -8.46 -10.51
C PRO A 273 13.83 -9.40 -11.71
N VAL A 274 12.93 -10.38 -11.63
CA VAL A 274 12.66 -11.32 -12.71
C VAL A 274 11.41 -10.94 -13.51
N GLN A 275 11.44 -11.17 -14.82
CA GLN A 275 10.26 -11.01 -15.68
C GLN A 275 9.42 -12.28 -15.74
N GLN A 276 10.03 -13.42 -15.57
CA GLN A 276 9.40 -14.75 -15.60
C GLN A 276 10.00 -15.62 -14.52
N TRP A 277 9.15 -16.38 -13.87
CA TRP A 277 9.57 -17.36 -12.85
C TRP A 277 8.58 -18.51 -12.79
N LYS A 278 8.95 -19.59 -12.09
CA LYS A 278 8.04 -20.66 -11.77
C LYS A 278 6.92 -20.12 -10.87
N LYS A 279 5.69 -20.48 -11.12
CA LYS A 279 4.54 -20.09 -10.27
C LYS A 279 4.73 -20.63 -8.84
N PRO A 280 4.15 -19.95 -7.83
CA PRO A 280 4.03 -20.48 -6.48
C PRO A 280 3.41 -21.88 -6.50
N ASN A 281 3.90 -22.77 -5.63
CA ASN A 281 3.35 -24.11 -5.48
C ASN A 281 2.08 -24.08 -4.64
N LEU A 282 1.07 -23.40 -5.15
CA LEU A 282 -0.24 -23.21 -4.54
C LEU A 282 -1.34 -23.73 -5.48
N PRO A 283 -2.48 -24.19 -4.95
CA PRO A 283 -3.63 -24.56 -5.79
C PRO A 283 -4.08 -23.36 -6.61
N SER A 284 -4.13 -23.50 -7.93
CA SER A 284 -4.67 -22.44 -8.79
C SER A 284 -6.19 -22.38 -8.65
N SER A 285 -6.72 -21.20 -8.41
CA SER A 285 -8.17 -20.94 -8.33
C SER A 285 -8.82 -20.67 -9.70
N GLY A 286 -8.09 -20.86 -10.80
CA GLY A 286 -8.53 -20.54 -12.15
C GLY A 286 -7.92 -19.24 -12.69
N ASN A 287 -8.29 -18.86 -13.90
CA ASN A 287 -7.86 -17.60 -14.49
C ASN A 287 -8.89 -16.52 -14.12
N PHE A 288 -8.60 -15.74 -13.09
CA PHE A 288 -9.35 -14.53 -12.79
C PHE A 288 -8.69 -13.34 -13.49
N GLN A 289 -9.52 -12.55 -14.14
CA GLN A 289 -9.15 -11.23 -14.62
C GLN A 289 -10.12 -10.24 -13.99
N PRO A 290 -9.66 -9.11 -13.49
CA PRO A 290 -10.54 -8.01 -13.08
C PRO A 290 -11.49 -7.67 -14.25
N LYS A 291 -12.75 -7.38 -13.94
CA LYS A 291 -13.69 -6.93 -14.96
C LYS A 291 -13.18 -5.65 -15.60
N GLU A 292 -13.12 -5.61 -16.91
CA GLU A 292 -12.71 -4.44 -17.71
C GLU A 292 -13.89 -3.69 -18.32
N SER A 293 -15.09 -4.30 -18.25
CA SER A 293 -16.31 -3.78 -18.86
C SER A 293 -17.49 -3.98 -17.93
N ASP A 294 -18.58 -3.28 -18.22
CA ASP A 294 -19.85 -3.40 -17.54
C ASP A 294 -20.99 -3.31 -18.56
N ASP A 295 -21.98 -4.17 -18.44
CA ASP A 295 -23.19 -4.14 -19.25
C ASP A 295 -24.32 -3.31 -18.61
N PHE A 296 -24.06 -2.78 -17.40
CA PHE A 296 -25.00 -1.97 -16.63
C PHE A 296 -26.35 -2.65 -16.38
N SER A 297 -26.35 -3.97 -16.28
CA SER A 297 -27.55 -4.75 -15.97
C SER A 297 -27.89 -4.77 -14.46
N SER A 298 -27.03 -4.19 -13.63
CA SER A 298 -27.24 -3.97 -12.19
C SER A 298 -27.63 -2.52 -11.90
N VAL A 299 -28.31 -2.29 -10.80
CA VAL A 299 -28.59 -0.94 -10.27
C VAL A 299 -27.34 -0.30 -9.64
N ASP A 300 -26.35 -1.12 -9.25
CA ASP A 300 -25.11 -0.68 -8.67
C ASP A 300 -23.95 -0.88 -9.64
N LEU A 301 -22.99 0.03 -9.61
CA LEU A 301 -21.74 -0.12 -10.34
C LEU A 301 -20.90 -1.27 -9.76
N GLY A 302 -20.22 -2.02 -10.62
CA GLY A 302 -19.32 -3.07 -10.20
C GLY A 302 -18.06 -2.51 -9.50
N LEU A 303 -17.34 -3.37 -8.77
CA LEU A 303 -16.16 -3.01 -7.97
C LEU A 303 -14.97 -2.46 -8.79
N GLN A 304 -14.99 -2.64 -10.12
CA GLN A 304 -13.98 -2.09 -11.03
C GLN A 304 -14.10 -0.57 -11.25
N TRP A 305 -15.25 0.02 -10.89
CA TRP A 305 -15.50 1.43 -11.08
C TRP A 305 -14.93 2.28 -9.94
N GLN A 306 -14.29 3.37 -10.30
CA GLN A 306 -13.83 4.40 -9.37
C GLN A 306 -14.09 5.79 -9.97
N TRP A 307 -14.39 6.75 -9.11
CA TRP A 307 -14.47 8.17 -9.46
C TRP A 307 -13.10 8.82 -9.28
N ASN A 308 -12.78 9.75 -10.17
CA ASN A 308 -11.55 10.56 -10.05
C ASN A 308 -11.77 11.75 -9.11
N GLY A 309 -12.05 11.47 -7.87
CA GLY A 309 -12.31 12.43 -6.80
C GLY A 309 -13.43 11.96 -5.88
N PRO A 310 -13.64 12.65 -4.74
CA PRO A 310 -14.83 12.48 -3.94
C PRO A 310 -16.08 12.71 -4.81
N TYR A 311 -17.03 11.83 -4.69
CA TYR A 311 -18.21 11.83 -5.56
C TYR A 311 -19.51 11.89 -4.77
N SER A 312 -20.60 12.22 -5.47
CA SER A 312 -21.96 12.13 -4.95
C SER A 312 -22.73 11.04 -5.67
N GLN A 313 -23.48 10.26 -4.93
CA GLN A 313 -24.41 9.25 -5.49
C GLN A 313 -25.45 9.85 -6.45
N TYR A 314 -25.67 11.18 -6.44
CA TYR A 314 -26.58 11.88 -7.34
C TYR A 314 -25.97 12.17 -8.73
N TRP A 315 -24.68 11.89 -8.93
CA TRP A 315 -24.01 12.18 -10.20
C TRP A 315 -24.21 11.09 -11.25
N TYR A 316 -24.75 9.94 -10.85
CA TYR A 316 -24.99 8.83 -11.76
C TYR A 316 -26.26 8.07 -11.44
N PHE A 317 -26.71 7.28 -12.42
CA PHE A 317 -27.82 6.37 -12.30
C PHE A 317 -27.60 5.16 -13.22
N CYS A 318 -27.64 3.96 -12.67
CA CYS A 318 -27.62 2.72 -13.44
C CYS A 318 -29.05 2.35 -13.85
N ASP A 319 -29.38 2.56 -15.13
CA ASP A 319 -30.66 2.14 -15.74
C ASP A 319 -30.57 0.66 -16.14
N ALA A 320 -30.64 -0.22 -15.16
CA ALA A 320 -30.50 -1.66 -15.35
C ALA A 320 -31.48 -2.25 -16.38
N LYS A 321 -32.68 -1.69 -16.48
CA LYS A 321 -33.70 -2.12 -17.45
C LYS A 321 -33.28 -1.91 -18.90
N ASN A 322 -32.49 -0.84 -19.16
CA ASN A 322 -32.05 -0.47 -20.49
C ASN A 322 -30.55 -0.70 -20.69
N SER A 323 -29.86 -1.32 -19.71
CA SER A 323 -28.40 -1.58 -19.73
C SER A 323 -27.61 -0.31 -20.03
N LYS A 324 -27.81 0.73 -19.25
CA LYS A 324 -27.17 2.04 -19.45
C LYS A 324 -26.71 2.66 -18.15
N LEU A 325 -25.51 3.22 -18.18
CA LEU A 325 -25.05 4.20 -17.19
C LEU A 325 -25.43 5.61 -17.66
N ARG A 326 -26.14 6.34 -16.81
CA ARG A 326 -26.44 7.78 -17.00
C ARG A 326 -25.56 8.58 -16.08
N LEU A 327 -24.77 9.47 -16.65
CA LEU A 327 -23.96 10.44 -15.93
C LEU A 327 -24.61 11.81 -16.05
N TYR A 328 -24.73 12.51 -14.94
CA TYR A 328 -25.19 13.89 -14.92
C TYR A 328 -23.97 14.80 -15.08
N GLY A 329 -24.07 15.78 -15.98
CA GLY A 329 -23.06 16.81 -16.12
C GLY A 329 -22.98 17.66 -14.84
N VAL A 330 -21.89 17.51 -14.10
CA VAL A 330 -21.58 18.39 -12.98
C VAL A 330 -20.33 19.19 -13.34
N GLN A 331 -20.28 20.44 -12.93
CA GLN A 331 -19.11 21.26 -13.21
C GLN A 331 -17.93 20.76 -12.37
N GLN A 332 -16.90 20.28 -13.04
CA GLN A 332 -15.65 19.92 -12.40
C GLN A 332 -14.71 21.13 -12.33
N ALA A 333 -13.83 21.12 -11.33
CA ALA A 333 -12.70 22.03 -11.30
C ALA A 333 -11.75 21.72 -12.46
N GLU A 334 -11.10 22.77 -12.96
CA GLU A 334 -10.32 22.84 -14.20
C GLU A 334 -9.06 21.98 -14.22
N ASP A 335 -9.04 20.75 -13.90
CA ASP A 335 -7.86 19.92 -14.16
C ASP A 335 -8.29 18.50 -14.53
N VAL A 336 -8.37 18.25 -15.80
CA VAL A 336 -8.26 16.92 -16.38
C VAL A 336 -6.87 16.80 -16.97
#